data_9f96ea4b5e3e0db0ad24bece7aae6f0a
#
_entry.id   9f96ea4b5e3e0db0ad24bece7aae6f0a
#
_cell.length_a   1.000
_cell.length_b   1.000
_cell.length_c   1.000
_cell.angle_alpha   90.00
_cell.angle_beta   90.00
_cell.angle_gamma   90.00
#
_symmetry.space_group_name_H-M   'P 1'
#
loop_
_entity.id
_entity.type
_entity.pdbx_description
1 polymer ?
#
loop_
_entity_poly.entity_id
_entity_poly.type
_entity_poly.pdbx_seq_one_letter_code
_entity_poly.pdbx_strand_id
1 'polypeptide(L)'
;MHSSPLTALCPAAAEVCTPVPYPHPDTQQHPQPYLRSKGRSARGLALSFTLPGDVRSSFIGRTVIAAALDAHGLSLYVWPATHAAAELIAVTARMSPRKELYVSLRHRGDGLRLLVWDQHPRHRDPDTATLCETRRRRALWLLAAVVDDWGGEWGVCDAGLPRGGIKAWVSLPR
;
A
#
# COMPACT_ATOMS: atom_id res chain seq x y z
N MET A 1 -8.72 -26.54 8.11
CA MET A 1 -8.69 -25.60 6.97
C MET A 1 -7.22 -25.28 6.67
N HIS A 2 -6.67 -25.88 5.62
CA HIS A 2 -5.27 -25.67 5.24
C HIS A 2 -5.17 -24.35 4.47
N SER A 3 -4.60 -23.32 5.09
CA SER A 3 -4.26 -22.10 4.39
C SER A 3 -3.12 -22.41 3.43
N SER A 4 -3.39 -22.41 2.14
CA SER A 4 -2.34 -22.54 1.12
C SER A 4 -1.32 -21.39 1.30
N PRO A 5 -0.02 -21.69 1.33
CA PRO A 5 0.99 -20.65 1.45
C PRO A 5 0.93 -19.72 0.22
N LEU A 6 1.09 -18.41 0.47
CA LEU A 6 1.26 -17.44 -0.60
C LEU A 6 2.47 -17.80 -1.45
N THR A 7 2.25 -18.02 -2.73
CA THR A 7 3.35 -18.18 -3.68
C THR A 7 4.03 -16.82 -3.88
N ALA A 8 5.31 -16.73 -3.51
CA ALA A 8 6.08 -15.50 -3.66
C ALA A 8 6.25 -15.14 -5.14
N LEU A 9 6.02 -13.88 -5.48
CA LEU A 9 6.25 -13.35 -6.84
C LEU A 9 7.72 -13.01 -7.09
N CYS A 10 8.48 -12.70 -6.04
CA CYS A 10 9.91 -12.43 -6.16
C CYS A 10 10.72 -13.69 -5.84
N PRO A 11 11.65 -14.12 -6.70
CA PRO A 11 12.49 -15.29 -6.45
C PRO A 11 13.37 -15.13 -5.20
N ALA A 12 13.85 -13.93 -4.88
CA ALA A 12 14.65 -13.67 -3.69
C ALA A 12 13.82 -13.64 -2.39
N ALA A 13 12.51 -13.54 -2.45
CA ALA A 13 11.65 -13.59 -1.27
C ALA A 13 11.37 -15.03 -0.80
N ALA A 14 11.73 -16.03 -1.60
CA ALA A 14 11.64 -17.46 -1.22
C ALA A 14 12.82 -17.88 -0.31
N GLU A 15 13.92 -17.16 -0.31
CA GLU A 15 15.05 -17.40 0.58
C GLU A 15 14.74 -16.79 1.95
N VAL A 16 14.88 -17.62 2.99
CA VAL A 16 14.55 -17.27 4.38
C VAL A 16 15.51 -16.16 4.84
N CYS A 17 15.05 -14.92 4.83
CA CYS A 17 15.73 -13.86 5.55
C CYS A 17 15.56 -14.09 7.05
N THR A 18 16.66 -14.31 7.76
CA THR A 18 16.74 -14.24 9.22
C THR A 18 16.11 -12.90 9.69
N PRO A 19 15.25 -12.92 10.72
CA PRO A 19 14.64 -11.69 11.20
C PRO A 19 15.73 -10.77 11.77
N VAL A 20 15.88 -9.61 11.15
CA VAL A 20 16.65 -8.51 11.74
C VAL A 20 15.78 -7.89 12.84
N PRO A 21 16.26 -7.77 14.09
CA PRO A 21 15.51 -7.13 15.14
C PRO A 21 15.16 -5.70 14.76
N TYR A 22 13.89 -5.33 14.85
CA TYR A 22 13.46 -3.94 14.71
C TYR A 22 14.07 -3.10 15.83
N PRO A 23 14.71 -1.99 15.52
CA PRO A 23 14.89 -0.95 16.55
C PRO A 23 13.51 -0.35 16.81
N HIS A 24 12.97 -0.61 18.00
CA HIS A 24 11.82 0.13 18.48
C HIS A 24 12.16 1.62 18.47
N PRO A 25 11.33 2.48 17.86
CA PRO A 25 11.48 3.89 18.09
C PRO A 25 11.11 4.16 19.57
N ASP A 26 12.07 4.60 20.35
CA ASP A 26 11.84 5.12 21.69
C ASP A 26 10.81 6.25 21.58
N THR A 27 9.59 5.93 21.96
CA THR A 27 8.48 6.86 22.00
C THR A 27 8.45 7.52 23.37
N GLN A 28 9.29 8.51 23.58
CA GLN A 28 9.07 9.51 24.62
C GLN A 28 8.98 10.88 23.96
N GLN A 29 7.84 11.16 23.37
CA GLN A 29 7.42 12.54 23.13
C GLN A 29 6.03 12.72 23.71
N HIS A 30 5.98 13.50 24.79
CA HIS A 30 4.78 13.97 25.46
C HIS A 30 3.77 14.58 24.47
N PRO A 31 2.47 14.30 24.63
CA PRO A 31 1.45 14.98 23.85
C PRO A 31 1.35 16.44 24.35
N GLN A 32 1.76 17.37 23.54
CA GLN A 32 1.39 18.77 23.74
C GLN A 32 -0.07 18.98 23.35
N PRO A 33 -0.88 19.67 24.17
CA PRO A 33 -2.27 19.93 23.87
C PRO A 33 -2.38 21.01 22.79
N TYR A 34 -2.70 20.61 21.57
CA TYR A 34 -3.07 21.55 20.52
C TYR A 34 -4.52 22.01 20.68
N LEU A 35 -4.73 22.96 21.55
CA LEU A 35 -5.90 23.85 21.50
C LEU A 35 -5.59 24.96 20.50
N ARG A 36 -6.05 24.79 19.26
CA ARG A 36 -6.34 25.92 18.38
C ARG A 36 -7.43 25.57 17.41
N SER A 37 -8.66 25.86 17.82
CA SER A 37 -9.80 25.99 16.94
C SER A 37 -9.57 27.17 15.98
N LYS A 38 -9.36 26.88 14.70
CA LYS A 38 -9.56 27.84 13.62
C LYS A 38 -10.09 27.11 12.42
N GLY A 39 -11.32 27.50 12.01
CA GLY A 39 -11.90 27.28 10.68
C GLY A 39 -12.08 25.81 10.30
N ARG A 40 -13.31 25.33 10.17
CA ARG A 40 -13.64 24.10 9.45
C ARG A 40 -13.23 24.24 7.98
N SER A 41 -11.94 24.16 7.73
CA SER A 41 -11.45 23.71 6.43
C SER A 41 -11.86 22.24 6.33
N ALA A 42 -12.54 21.85 5.27
CA ALA A 42 -12.89 20.47 4.98
C ALA A 42 -11.62 19.62 5.16
N ARG A 43 -11.53 18.90 6.28
CA ARG A 43 -10.36 18.05 6.57
C ARG A 43 -10.41 16.92 5.58
N GLY A 44 -9.53 16.96 4.59
CA GLY A 44 -9.38 15.88 3.63
C GLY A 44 -9.15 14.55 4.36
N LEU A 45 -9.62 13.45 3.79
CA LEU A 45 -9.38 12.12 4.32
C LEU A 45 -7.87 11.84 4.40
N ALA A 46 -7.40 11.41 5.56
CA ALA A 46 -6.04 10.98 5.80
C ALA A 46 -6.05 9.74 6.70
N LEU A 47 -5.93 8.57 6.08
CA LEU A 47 -5.89 7.28 6.74
C LEU A 47 -4.56 6.60 6.47
N SER A 48 -3.99 5.95 7.49
CA SER A 48 -2.81 5.10 7.34
C SER A 48 -2.86 3.96 8.34
N PHE A 49 -2.47 2.77 7.89
CA PHE A 49 -2.44 1.56 8.73
C PHE A 49 -1.44 0.55 8.17
N THR A 50 -1.10 -0.46 8.98
CA THR A 50 -0.25 -1.58 8.59
C THR A 50 -1.05 -2.88 8.52
N LEU A 51 -0.61 -3.77 7.66
CA LEU A 51 -1.17 -5.10 7.45
C LEU A 51 -0.05 -6.13 7.38
N PRO A 52 -0.26 -7.37 7.83
CA PRO A 52 0.68 -8.44 7.58
C PRO A 52 0.71 -8.81 6.08
N GLY A 53 1.85 -9.30 5.58
CA GLY A 53 1.97 -9.81 4.21
C GLY A 53 1.34 -11.20 4.07
N ASP A 54 0.02 -11.30 4.16
CA ASP A 54 -0.74 -12.55 3.99
C ASP A 54 -1.97 -12.39 3.07
N VAL A 55 -2.63 -13.51 2.72
CA VAL A 55 -3.77 -13.53 1.78
C VAL A 55 -4.99 -12.74 2.28
N ARG A 56 -5.18 -12.64 3.61
CA ARG A 56 -6.33 -11.98 4.21
C ARG A 56 -6.23 -10.46 4.17
N SER A 57 -5.01 -9.94 4.05
CA SER A 57 -4.73 -8.52 4.09
C SER A 57 -5.41 -7.74 2.97
N SER A 58 -5.58 -8.34 1.80
CA SER A 58 -6.33 -7.74 0.70
C SER A 58 -7.81 -7.50 1.08
N PHE A 59 -8.46 -8.48 1.70
CA PHE A 59 -9.84 -8.34 2.18
C PHE A 59 -9.95 -7.30 3.30
N ILE A 60 -9.06 -7.35 4.29
CA ILE A 60 -9.06 -6.40 5.41
C ILE A 60 -8.84 -4.99 4.91
N GLY A 61 -7.84 -4.78 4.06
CA GLY A 61 -7.49 -3.46 3.53
C GLY A 61 -8.61 -2.81 2.73
N ARG A 62 -9.24 -3.54 1.82
CA ARG A 62 -10.39 -3.01 1.05
C ARG A 62 -11.59 -2.66 1.94
N THR A 63 -11.84 -3.45 3.00
CA THR A 63 -12.94 -3.20 3.95
C THR A 63 -12.69 -1.91 4.75
N VAL A 64 -11.47 -1.72 5.26
CA VAL A 64 -11.07 -0.50 5.98
C VAL A 64 -11.17 0.73 5.07
N ILE A 65 -10.73 0.63 3.83
CA ILE A 65 -10.80 1.72 2.84
C ILE A 65 -12.24 2.06 2.50
N ALA A 66 -13.11 1.07 2.25
CA ALA A 66 -14.53 1.30 1.99
C ALA A 66 -15.18 2.06 3.14
N ALA A 67 -15.02 1.57 4.37
CA ALA A 67 -15.58 2.20 5.56
C ALA A 67 -15.09 3.65 5.75
N ALA A 68 -13.81 3.92 5.49
CA ALA A 68 -13.25 5.25 5.59
C ALA A 68 -13.82 6.20 4.51
N LEU A 69 -13.97 5.75 3.28
CA LEU A 69 -14.56 6.53 2.20
C LEU A 69 -16.02 6.85 2.48
N ASP A 70 -16.81 5.88 2.92
CA ASP A 70 -18.22 6.06 3.29
C ASP A 70 -18.36 7.06 4.44
N ALA A 71 -17.56 6.92 5.49
CA ALA A 71 -17.57 7.83 6.65
C ALA A 71 -17.23 9.29 6.29
N HIS A 72 -16.50 9.50 5.19
CA HIS A 72 -16.13 10.83 4.69
C HIS A 72 -17.00 11.33 3.53
N GLY A 73 -18.07 10.59 3.15
CA GLY A 73 -18.96 10.97 2.05
C GLY A 73 -18.32 10.91 0.67
N LEU A 74 -17.29 10.06 0.51
CA LEU A 74 -16.53 9.87 -0.71
C LEU A 74 -17.00 8.63 -1.51
N SER A 75 -18.30 8.41 -1.57
CA SER A 75 -18.93 7.22 -2.16
C SER A 75 -18.54 6.99 -3.63
N LEU A 76 -18.28 8.05 -4.37
CA LEU A 76 -17.79 7.99 -5.75
C LEU A 76 -16.53 7.12 -5.88
N TYR A 77 -15.62 7.22 -4.90
CA TYR A 77 -14.34 6.50 -4.94
C TYR A 77 -14.40 5.08 -4.39
N VAL A 78 -15.51 4.66 -3.76
CA VAL A 78 -15.56 3.35 -3.06
C VAL A 78 -15.22 2.22 -4.02
N TRP A 79 -15.88 2.16 -5.18
CA TRP A 79 -15.63 1.09 -6.14
C TRP A 79 -14.18 1.07 -6.65
N PRO A 80 -13.64 2.13 -7.28
CA PRO A 80 -12.29 2.08 -7.85
C PRO A 80 -11.21 1.95 -6.78
N ALA A 81 -11.35 2.63 -5.65
CA ALA A 81 -10.34 2.58 -4.59
C ALA A 81 -10.27 1.21 -3.88
N THR A 82 -11.41 0.53 -3.67
CA THR A 82 -11.42 -0.79 -3.05
C THR A 82 -10.84 -1.86 -3.96
N HIS A 83 -11.08 -1.78 -5.27
CA HIS A 83 -10.45 -2.67 -6.25
C HIS A 83 -8.96 -2.41 -6.36
N ALA A 84 -8.56 -1.15 -6.48
CA ALA A 84 -7.15 -0.77 -6.50
C ALA A 84 -6.42 -1.23 -5.22
N ALA A 85 -7.04 -1.07 -4.06
CA ALA A 85 -6.47 -1.50 -2.79
C ALA A 85 -6.31 -3.03 -2.72
N ALA A 86 -7.32 -3.77 -3.16
CA ALA A 86 -7.26 -5.23 -3.18
C ALA A 86 -6.10 -5.74 -4.02
N GLU A 87 -5.92 -5.21 -5.23
CA GLU A 87 -4.84 -5.59 -6.14
C GLU A 87 -3.46 -5.16 -5.60
N LEU A 88 -3.31 -3.91 -5.18
CA LEU A 88 -2.05 -3.42 -4.63
C LEU A 88 -1.60 -4.24 -3.42
N ILE A 89 -2.50 -4.49 -2.47
CA ILE A 89 -2.19 -5.23 -1.25
C ILE A 89 -1.89 -6.71 -1.58
N ALA A 90 -2.68 -7.35 -2.45
CA ALA A 90 -2.47 -8.74 -2.83
C ALA A 90 -1.12 -8.96 -3.52
N VAL A 91 -0.77 -8.09 -4.48
CA VAL A 91 0.52 -8.17 -5.18
C VAL A 91 1.67 -7.87 -4.22
N THR A 92 1.53 -6.83 -3.39
CA THR A 92 2.57 -6.43 -2.42
C THR A 92 2.82 -7.52 -1.38
N ALA A 93 1.76 -8.17 -0.86
CA ALA A 93 1.89 -9.31 0.05
C ALA A 93 2.65 -10.49 -0.58
N ARG A 94 2.45 -10.75 -1.87
CA ARG A 94 3.16 -11.79 -2.61
C ARG A 94 4.61 -11.41 -2.93
N MET A 95 4.92 -10.12 -3.05
CA MET A 95 6.29 -9.63 -3.23
C MET A 95 7.10 -9.66 -1.94
N SER A 96 6.44 -9.45 -0.79
CA SER A 96 7.07 -9.39 0.54
C SER A 96 6.29 -10.25 1.56
N PRO A 97 6.23 -11.59 1.36
CA PRO A 97 5.44 -12.47 2.21
C PRO A 97 5.94 -12.42 3.66
N ARG A 98 4.99 -12.43 4.60
CA ARG A 98 5.22 -12.37 6.05
C ARG A 98 5.85 -11.08 6.58
N LYS A 99 6.07 -10.07 5.73
CA LYS A 99 6.51 -8.73 6.15
C LYS A 99 5.31 -7.81 6.28
N GLU A 100 5.45 -6.77 7.09
CA GLU A 100 4.43 -5.74 7.20
C GLU A 100 4.34 -4.89 5.93
N LEU A 101 3.11 -4.56 5.57
CA LEU A 101 2.76 -3.66 4.49
C LEU A 101 2.20 -2.37 5.10
N TYR A 102 2.64 -1.23 4.64
CA TYR A 102 2.06 0.05 5.03
C TYR A 102 1.12 0.54 3.94
N VAL A 103 -0.10 0.91 4.34
CA VAL A 103 -1.14 1.43 3.46
C VAL A 103 -1.45 2.86 3.85
N SER A 104 -1.55 3.75 2.87
CA SER A 104 -1.94 5.15 3.07
C SER A 104 -2.98 5.57 2.05
N LEU A 105 -4.11 6.10 2.53
CA LEU A 105 -5.17 6.68 1.72
C LEU A 105 -5.28 8.17 2.04
N ARG A 106 -5.28 9.01 1.01
CA ARG A 106 -5.36 10.47 1.13
C ARG A 106 -6.35 11.02 0.12
N HIS A 107 -7.28 11.85 0.57
CA HIS A 107 -8.10 12.66 -0.32
C HIS A 107 -7.78 14.14 -0.09
N ARG A 108 -7.37 14.84 -1.15
CA ARG A 108 -7.06 16.27 -1.12
C ARG A 108 -7.48 16.91 -2.44
N GLY A 109 -8.12 18.07 -2.36
CA GLY A 109 -8.60 18.75 -3.56
C GLY A 109 -9.54 17.85 -4.36
N ASP A 110 -9.19 17.57 -5.61
CA ASP A 110 -10.03 16.87 -6.57
C ASP A 110 -9.64 15.39 -6.77
N GLY A 111 -8.81 14.82 -5.89
CA GLY A 111 -8.32 13.46 -6.11
C GLY A 111 -8.08 12.63 -4.87
N LEU A 112 -8.17 11.32 -5.07
CA LEU A 112 -7.85 10.31 -4.07
C LEU A 112 -6.51 9.67 -4.41
N ARG A 113 -5.62 9.58 -3.45
CA ARG A 113 -4.34 8.87 -3.59
C ARG A 113 -4.27 7.71 -2.61
N LEU A 114 -4.02 6.52 -3.15
CA LEU A 114 -3.75 5.29 -2.42
C LEU A 114 -2.29 4.90 -2.64
N LEU A 115 -1.61 4.47 -1.57
CA LEU A 115 -0.23 4.00 -1.62
C LEU A 115 -0.09 2.77 -0.75
N VAL A 116 0.59 1.76 -1.25
CA VAL A 116 1.04 0.60 -0.47
C VAL A 116 2.56 0.53 -0.56
N TRP A 117 3.21 0.47 0.58
CA TRP A 117 4.65 0.33 0.71
C TRP A 117 5.00 -1.01 1.33
N ASP A 118 6.06 -1.65 0.84
CA ASP A 118 6.62 -2.87 1.37
C ASP A 118 8.13 -2.77 1.63
N GLN A 119 8.64 -3.72 2.39
CA GLN A 119 10.06 -3.85 2.71
C GLN A 119 10.78 -4.76 1.70
N HIS A 120 10.36 -4.76 0.43
CA HIS A 120 11.00 -5.55 -0.60
C HIS A 120 12.46 -5.13 -0.76
N PRO A 121 13.44 -6.06 -0.67
CA PRO A 121 14.83 -5.70 -0.76
C PRO A 121 15.19 -5.24 -2.17
N ARG A 122 16.15 -4.33 -2.27
CA ARG A 122 16.78 -4.01 -3.56
C ARG A 122 17.61 -5.18 -4.03
N HIS A 123 17.42 -5.55 -5.27
CA HIS A 123 18.27 -6.54 -5.90
C HIS A 123 19.59 -5.90 -6.33
N ARG A 124 20.71 -6.56 -6.04
CA ARG A 124 22.03 -6.11 -6.49
C ARG A 124 22.29 -6.48 -7.95
N ASP A 125 21.73 -7.60 -8.36
CA ASP A 125 21.80 -8.09 -9.72
C ASP A 125 20.74 -7.40 -10.60
N PRO A 126 21.14 -6.72 -11.70
CA PRO A 126 20.21 -5.99 -12.57
C PRO A 126 19.16 -6.87 -13.24
N ASP A 127 19.51 -8.10 -13.60
CA ASP A 127 18.57 -9.02 -14.27
C ASP A 127 17.48 -9.47 -13.31
N THR A 128 17.85 -9.78 -12.06
CA THR A 128 16.92 -10.09 -11.00
C THR A 128 16.00 -8.89 -10.68
N ALA A 129 16.55 -7.68 -10.66
CA ALA A 129 15.78 -6.45 -10.44
C ALA A 129 14.74 -6.26 -11.55
N THR A 130 15.14 -6.38 -12.80
CA THR A 130 14.27 -6.26 -13.99
C THR A 130 13.18 -7.33 -13.99
N LEU A 131 13.54 -8.57 -13.70
CA LEU A 131 12.59 -9.67 -13.62
C LEU A 131 11.54 -9.44 -12.52
N CYS A 132 11.99 -9.00 -11.35
CA CYS A 132 11.14 -8.69 -10.21
C CYS A 132 10.15 -7.56 -10.53
N GLU A 133 10.62 -6.46 -11.11
CA GLU A 133 9.78 -5.35 -11.52
C GLU A 133 8.76 -5.78 -12.58
N THR A 134 9.20 -6.53 -13.59
CA THR A 134 8.32 -7.05 -14.66
C THR A 134 7.22 -7.94 -14.08
N ARG A 135 7.54 -8.82 -13.14
CA ARG A 135 6.55 -9.68 -12.48
C ARG A 135 5.56 -8.86 -11.66
N ARG A 136 6.02 -7.84 -10.94
CA ARG A 136 5.15 -6.94 -10.17
C ARG A 136 4.20 -6.20 -11.11
N ARG A 137 4.69 -5.58 -12.18
CA ARG A 137 3.87 -4.86 -13.16
C ARG A 137 2.85 -5.75 -13.84
N ARG A 138 3.26 -6.96 -14.27
CA ARG A 138 2.32 -7.94 -14.85
C ARG A 138 1.23 -8.36 -13.88
N ALA A 139 1.55 -8.53 -12.61
CA ALA A 139 0.56 -8.89 -11.59
C ALA A 139 -0.44 -7.77 -11.31
N LEU A 140 -0.13 -6.51 -11.67
CA LEU A 140 -0.99 -5.34 -11.51
C LEU A 140 -1.81 -5.00 -12.78
N TRP A 141 -1.97 -5.93 -13.74
CA TRP A 141 -2.69 -5.65 -14.98
C TRP A 141 -4.15 -5.26 -14.76
N LEU A 142 -4.83 -5.89 -13.78
CA LEU A 142 -6.21 -5.55 -13.43
C LEU A 142 -6.30 -4.18 -12.78
N LEU A 143 -5.34 -3.84 -11.93
CA LEU A 143 -5.21 -2.49 -11.39
C LEU A 143 -5.11 -1.46 -12.52
N ALA A 144 -4.24 -1.71 -13.50
CA ALA A 144 -4.06 -0.81 -14.65
C ALA A 144 -5.39 -0.57 -15.36
N ALA A 145 -6.14 -1.64 -15.68
CA ALA A 145 -7.44 -1.53 -16.34
C ALA A 145 -8.46 -0.70 -15.55
N VAL A 146 -8.56 -0.92 -14.23
CA VAL A 146 -9.48 -0.16 -13.36
C VAL A 146 -9.08 1.32 -13.30
N VAL A 147 -7.79 1.61 -13.23
CA VAL A 147 -7.28 2.99 -13.13
C VAL A 147 -7.44 3.73 -14.45
N ASP A 148 -7.18 3.05 -15.59
CA ASP A 148 -7.37 3.63 -16.93
C ASP A 148 -8.84 3.96 -17.21
N ASP A 149 -9.77 3.05 -16.85
CA ASP A 149 -11.21 3.29 -16.97
C ASP A 149 -11.68 4.51 -16.15
N TRP A 150 -11.01 4.76 -15.05
CA TRP A 150 -11.30 5.92 -14.19
C TRP A 150 -10.58 7.21 -14.61
N GLY A 151 -9.70 7.17 -15.59
CA GLY A 151 -8.86 8.30 -16.01
C GLY A 151 -7.79 8.67 -14.97
N GLY A 152 -7.35 7.70 -14.19
CA GLY A 152 -6.35 7.88 -13.15
C GLY A 152 -4.94 7.54 -13.58
N GLU A 153 -4.03 7.54 -12.60
CA GLU A 153 -2.63 7.18 -12.80
C GLU A 153 -2.19 6.17 -11.73
N TRP A 154 -1.25 5.32 -12.09
CA TRP A 154 -0.63 4.40 -11.15
C TRP A 154 0.86 4.23 -11.43
N GLY A 155 1.59 3.75 -10.44
CA GLY A 155 3.00 3.50 -10.62
C GLY A 155 3.63 2.66 -9.51
N VAL A 156 4.86 2.22 -9.79
CA VAL A 156 5.73 1.51 -8.86
C VAL A 156 7.07 2.20 -8.85
N CYS A 157 7.61 2.50 -7.67
CA CYS A 157 8.91 3.14 -7.53
C CYS A 157 9.61 2.73 -6.23
N ASP A 158 10.91 2.89 -6.21
CA ASP A 158 11.72 2.74 -4.99
C ASP A 158 11.31 3.76 -3.93
N ALA A 159 11.27 3.32 -2.67
CA ALA A 159 10.92 4.20 -1.55
C ALA A 159 12.05 5.17 -1.16
N GLY A 160 13.25 4.97 -1.70
CA GLY A 160 14.44 5.76 -1.35
C GLY A 160 15.00 5.43 0.04
N LEU A 161 16.21 5.92 0.30
CA LEU A 161 16.84 5.84 1.61
C LEU A 161 16.20 6.87 2.58
N PRO A 162 16.21 6.65 3.90
CA PRO A 162 16.84 5.52 4.59
C PRO A 162 15.97 4.26 4.70
N ARG A 163 14.67 4.32 4.45
CA ARG A 163 13.74 3.21 4.70
C ARG A 163 13.83 2.09 3.68
N GLY A 164 14.21 2.41 2.43
CA GLY A 164 14.21 1.43 1.35
C GLY A 164 12.82 0.88 1.02
N GLY A 165 12.77 -0.26 0.33
CA GLY A 165 11.52 -0.91 -0.07
C GLY A 165 10.92 -0.34 -1.36
N ILE A 166 9.73 -0.80 -1.69
CA ILE A 166 9.00 -0.41 -2.90
C ILE A 166 7.67 0.25 -2.53
N LYS A 167 7.33 1.30 -3.26
CA LYS A 167 6.01 1.95 -3.22
C LYS A 167 5.25 1.60 -4.49
N ALA A 168 4.04 1.10 -4.34
CA ALA A 168 3.06 1.01 -5.41
C ALA A 168 1.90 1.96 -5.08
N TRP A 169 1.45 2.75 -6.03
CA TRP A 169 0.49 3.81 -5.78
C TRP A 169 -0.52 3.98 -6.91
N VAL A 170 -1.64 4.59 -6.57
CA VAL A 170 -2.71 5.00 -7.49
C VAL A 170 -3.14 6.41 -7.14
N SER A 171 -3.45 7.19 -8.16
CA SER A 171 -4.10 8.49 -8.07
C SER A 171 -5.38 8.46 -8.90
N LEU A 172 -6.51 8.69 -8.27
CA LEU A 172 -7.83 8.70 -8.90
C LEU A 172 -8.34 10.15 -8.91
N PRO A 173 -8.57 10.77 -10.06
CA PRO A 173 -9.21 12.08 -10.17
C PRO A 173 -10.69 12.00 -9.79
N ARG A 174 -11.33 13.16 -9.67
CA ARG A 174 -12.77 13.26 -9.43
C ARG A 174 -13.56 13.05 -10.69
#